data_70e164fd272061ab8f19643b486e5466
#
_entry.id   70e164fd272061ab8f19643b486e5466
#
_cell.length_a   1.000
_cell.length_b   1.000
_cell.length_c   1.000
_cell.angle_alpha   90.00
_cell.angle_beta   90.00
_cell.angle_gamma   90.00
#
_symmetry.space_group_name_H-M   'P 1'
#
loop_
_entity.id
_entity.type
_entity.pdbx_description
1 polymer ?
#
loop_
_entity_poly.entity_id
_entity_poly.type
_entity_poly.pdbx_seq_one_letter_code
_entity_poly.pdbx_strand_id
1 'polypeptide(L)'
;NDYGFITDYLSEFMRELRKDSYSDLMDKYFRLGNNLNQRDTIAVRKMISGFTKLLYPDGEVTKEELREIVEISLELRRRVKEQLKKIGGMEFYDVNFSYTDNDSFEEHYVSVPEQGGGKLIPEGMGKPGSVYTVSKSKTGMIGCYMLETQMMPGNGKLTCTGIGSGKEPKEATNTAFNYLKANGNRISGQISTTTKDYIINYQDMQGIGMTGNLALPTLIAICSAALGKTPLNSLAILGEISIGGTLIKVDELASTLQVCLDSGAKKVLLPITSAGDLGTVPSDLVGAFSLIFYSSAEEAVFKALGVE
;
A
#
# COMPACT_ATOMS: atom_id res chain seq x y z
N ASN A 1 -2.11 10.60 9.96
CA ASN A 1 -1.65 11.99 9.71
C ASN A 1 -1.96 12.38 8.27
N ASP A 2 -3.26 12.63 8.01
CA ASP A 2 -3.78 12.99 6.67
C ASP A 2 -3.27 14.36 6.18
N TYR A 3 -2.68 15.14 7.07
CA TYR A 3 -1.97 16.37 6.73
C TYR A 3 -0.72 16.15 5.88
N GLY A 4 -0.06 14.99 5.96
CA GLY A 4 1.14 14.69 5.18
C GLY A 4 0.88 14.68 3.68
N PHE A 5 -0.15 13.98 3.23
CA PHE A 5 -0.50 13.89 1.80
C PHE A 5 -0.90 15.26 1.22
N ILE A 6 -1.68 16.03 1.98
CA ILE A 6 -2.09 17.38 1.56
C ILE A 6 -0.87 18.29 1.51
N THR A 7 0.04 18.19 2.49
CA THR A 7 1.26 18.99 2.55
C THR A 7 2.23 18.63 1.41
N ASP A 8 2.37 17.37 1.10
CA ASP A 8 3.23 16.90 0.00
C ASP A 8 2.66 17.29 -1.37
N TYR A 9 1.36 17.10 -1.57
CA TYR A 9 0.68 17.54 -2.78
C TYR A 9 0.77 19.07 -2.96
N LEU A 10 0.55 19.83 -1.89
CA LEU A 10 0.68 21.28 -1.91
C LEU A 10 2.12 21.73 -2.10
N SER A 11 3.09 21.04 -1.51
CA SER A 11 4.52 21.34 -1.68
C SER A 11 4.98 21.09 -3.10
N GLU A 12 4.51 20.02 -3.74
CA GLU A 12 4.81 19.71 -5.13
C GLU A 12 4.12 20.70 -6.07
N PHE A 13 2.85 21.00 -5.83
CA PHE A 13 2.09 22.01 -6.55
C PHE A 13 2.74 23.40 -6.43
N MET A 14 3.16 23.80 -5.23
CA MET A 14 3.87 25.08 -5.00
C MET A 14 5.27 25.10 -5.64
N ARG A 15 5.94 23.95 -5.69
CA ARG A 15 7.23 23.82 -6.39
C ARG A 15 7.06 24.01 -7.90
N GLU A 16 5.97 23.51 -8.48
CA GLU A 16 5.65 23.72 -9.89
C GLU A 16 5.18 25.14 -10.17
N LEU A 17 4.37 25.77 -9.30
CA LEU A 17 3.97 27.18 -9.37
C LEU A 17 5.16 28.16 -9.42
N ARG A 18 6.27 27.80 -8.80
CA ARG A 18 7.51 28.61 -8.86
C ARG A 18 8.25 28.51 -10.20
N LYS A 19 7.97 27.48 -11.00
CA LYS A 19 8.65 27.22 -12.28
C LYS A 19 7.86 27.73 -13.46
N ASP A 20 6.54 27.65 -13.40
CA ASP A 20 5.63 27.97 -14.47
C ASP A 20 4.76 29.18 -14.10
N SER A 21 4.30 29.93 -15.09
CA SER A 21 3.29 30.95 -14.82
C SER A 21 2.01 30.32 -14.32
N TYR A 22 1.28 31.01 -13.44
CA TYR A 22 0.00 30.54 -12.89
C TYR A 22 -0.97 30.09 -13.99
N SER A 23 -0.96 30.75 -15.14
CA SER A 23 -1.79 30.39 -16.29
C SER A 23 -1.40 29.04 -16.89
N ASP A 24 -0.10 28.78 -17.04
CA ASP A 24 0.42 27.55 -17.65
C ASP A 24 0.16 26.34 -16.76
N LEU A 25 0.26 26.53 -15.45
CA LEU A 25 -0.08 25.50 -14.47
C LEU A 25 -1.56 25.16 -14.47
N MET A 26 -2.41 26.17 -14.49
CA MET A 26 -3.85 25.98 -14.62
C MET A 26 -4.18 25.23 -15.90
N ASP A 27 -3.59 25.57 -17.02
CA ASP A 27 -3.78 24.86 -18.29
C ASP A 27 -3.28 23.42 -18.24
N LYS A 28 -2.15 23.16 -17.60
CA LYS A 28 -1.57 21.81 -17.45
C LYS A 28 -2.46 20.90 -16.62
N TYR A 29 -2.93 21.36 -15.46
CA TYR A 29 -3.81 20.58 -14.59
C TYR A 29 -5.24 20.47 -15.10
N PHE A 30 -5.75 21.47 -15.83
CA PHE A 30 -7.08 21.49 -16.41
C PHE A 30 -7.20 20.72 -17.72
N ARG A 31 -6.14 20.58 -18.50
CA ARG A 31 -6.13 19.68 -19.68
C ARG A 31 -6.17 18.21 -19.32
N LEU A 32 -5.76 17.85 -18.11
CA LEU A 32 -5.90 16.48 -17.58
C LEU A 32 -7.36 16.11 -17.22
N GLY A 33 -8.24 17.11 -17.08
CA GLY A 33 -9.66 16.90 -16.87
C GLY A 33 -10.48 17.59 -17.96
N ASN A 34 -10.54 17.00 -19.13
CA ASN A 34 -11.16 17.55 -20.35
C ASN A 34 -12.66 17.94 -20.25
N ASN A 35 -13.25 18.05 -19.03
CA ASN A 35 -14.66 18.33 -18.82
C ASN A 35 -14.95 19.19 -17.58
N LEU A 36 -14.03 20.02 -17.12
CA LEU A 36 -14.34 20.99 -16.07
C LEU A 36 -15.13 22.16 -16.68
N ASN A 37 -16.34 22.37 -16.21
CA ASN A 37 -17.13 23.50 -16.60
C ASN A 37 -16.61 24.80 -15.96
N GLN A 38 -17.11 25.97 -16.43
CA GLN A 38 -16.69 27.28 -15.95
C GLN A 38 -16.83 27.46 -14.42
N ARG A 39 -17.82 26.79 -13.81
CA ARG A 39 -18.05 26.82 -12.36
C ARG A 39 -16.96 26.08 -11.59
N ASP A 40 -16.51 24.95 -12.11
CA ASP A 40 -15.44 24.18 -11.49
C ASP A 40 -14.08 24.89 -11.60
N THR A 41 -13.85 25.61 -12.70
CA THR A 41 -12.69 26.47 -12.89
C THR A 41 -12.63 27.59 -11.84
N ILE A 42 -13.74 28.24 -11.55
CA ILE A 42 -13.83 29.27 -10.52
C ILE A 42 -13.59 28.68 -9.13
N ALA A 43 -14.16 27.52 -8.83
CA ALA A 43 -13.97 26.83 -7.56
C ALA A 43 -12.48 26.46 -7.32
N VAL A 44 -11.80 25.91 -8.32
CA VAL A 44 -10.36 25.61 -8.22
C VAL A 44 -9.51 26.85 -8.06
N ARG A 45 -9.83 27.95 -8.73
CA ARG A 45 -9.12 29.24 -8.55
C ARG A 45 -9.25 29.77 -7.12
N LYS A 46 -10.44 29.69 -6.52
CA LYS A 46 -10.67 30.06 -5.11
C LYS A 46 -9.87 29.17 -4.17
N MET A 47 -9.86 27.87 -4.39
CA MET A 47 -9.09 26.91 -3.61
C MET A 47 -7.59 27.23 -3.65
N ILE A 48 -7.03 27.45 -4.84
CA ILE A 48 -5.62 27.80 -5.03
C ILE A 48 -5.29 29.12 -4.34
N SER A 49 -6.14 30.14 -4.48
CA SER A 49 -5.95 31.43 -3.82
C SER A 49 -5.94 31.29 -2.31
N GLY A 50 -6.86 30.49 -1.75
CA GLY A 50 -6.91 30.21 -0.32
C GLY A 50 -5.67 29.48 0.20
N PHE A 51 -5.21 28.46 -0.50
CA PHE A 51 -3.97 27.77 -0.13
C PHE A 51 -2.73 28.66 -0.24
N THR A 52 -2.68 29.55 -1.24
CA THR A 52 -1.59 30.51 -1.35
C THR A 52 -1.55 31.44 -0.14
N LYS A 53 -2.68 31.91 0.33
CA LYS A 53 -2.76 32.72 1.56
C LYS A 53 -2.32 31.96 2.82
N LEU A 54 -2.66 30.68 2.95
CA LEU A 54 -2.27 29.84 4.08
C LEU A 54 -0.76 29.59 4.16
N LEU A 55 -0.07 29.54 3.03
CA LEU A 55 1.36 29.23 2.94
C LEU A 55 2.27 30.47 3.03
N TYR A 56 1.72 31.66 2.86
CA TYR A 56 2.46 32.91 3.00
C TYR A 56 2.07 33.64 4.28
N PRO A 57 3.02 33.90 5.20
CA PRO A 57 2.74 34.44 6.53
C PRO A 57 2.09 35.81 6.59
N ASP A 58 2.10 36.56 5.48
CA ASP A 58 1.57 37.92 5.40
C ASP A 58 0.06 37.98 5.09
N GLY A 59 -0.60 36.82 4.95
CA GLY A 59 -2.03 36.74 4.68
C GLY A 59 -2.79 36.14 5.86
N GLU A 60 -3.59 36.93 6.58
CA GLU A 60 -4.58 36.40 7.50
C GLU A 60 -5.64 35.65 6.72
N VAL A 61 -5.76 34.32 6.97
CA VAL A 61 -6.84 33.49 6.46
C VAL A 61 -7.94 33.48 7.50
N THR A 62 -9.12 33.93 7.13
CA THR A 62 -10.28 33.89 8.02
C THR A 62 -10.82 32.47 8.15
N LYS A 63 -11.54 32.20 9.24
CA LYS A 63 -12.19 30.89 9.47
C LYS A 63 -13.20 30.58 8.34
N GLU A 64 -13.87 31.60 7.82
CA GLU A 64 -14.83 31.48 6.72
C GLU A 64 -14.14 31.10 5.41
N GLU A 65 -12.98 31.70 5.08
CA GLU A 65 -12.18 31.33 3.92
C GLU A 65 -11.69 29.87 4.03
N LEU A 66 -11.28 29.46 5.23
CA LEU A 66 -10.84 28.08 5.47
C LEU A 66 -11.97 27.06 5.25
N ARG A 67 -13.17 27.35 5.77
CA ARG A 67 -14.37 26.52 5.54
C ARG A 67 -14.71 26.44 4.07
N GLU A 68 -14.72 27.57 3.35
CA GLU A 68 -15.00 27.60 1.91
C GLU A 68 -13.99 26.74 1.12
N ILE A 69 -12.70 26.78 1.48
CA ILE A 69 -11.65 25.98 0.84
C ILE A 69 -11.91 24.48 1.05
N VAL A 70 -12.24 24.07 2.28
CA VAL A 70 -12.53 22.68 2.61
C VAL A 70 -13.77 22.19 1.85
N GLU A 71 -14.86 22.94 1.85
CA GLU A 71 -16.09 22.59 1.14
C GLU A 71 -15.87 22.45 -0.37
N ILE A 72 -15.11 23.39 -0.98
CA ILE A 72 -14.78 23.33 -2.41
C ILE A 72 -13.92 22.10 -2.71
N SER A 73 -12.96 21.78 -1.86
CA SER A 73 -12.10 20.61 -2.02
C SER A 73 -12.91 19.31 -1.99
N LEU A 74 -13.82 19.19 -1.02
CA LEU A 74 -14.71 18.02 -0.89
C LEU A 74 -15.64 17.86 -2.09
N GLU A 75 -16.23 18.96 -2.57
CA GLU A 75 -17.13 18.92 -3.71
C GLU A 75 -16.39 18.56 -5.02
N LEU A 76 -15.21 19.12 -5.26
CA LEU A 76 -14.39 18.78 -6.42
C LEU A 76 -13.99 17.29 -6.39
N ARG A 77 -13.61 16.78 -5.22
CA ARG A 77 -13.28 15.37 -5.04
C ARG A 77 -14.47 14.46 -5.35
N ARG A 78 -15.67 14.81 -4.86
CA ARG A 78 -16.90 14.08 -5.16
C ARG A 78 -17.16 14.00 -6.65
N ARG A 79 -17.02 15.10 -7.38
CA ARG A 79 -17.27 15.16 -8.83
C ARG A 79 -16.23 14.39 -9.63
N VAL A 80 -14.96 14.47 -9.27
CA VAL A 80 -13.88 13.67 -9.89
C VAL A 80 -14.18 12.19 -9.71
N LYS A 81 -14.57 11.77 -8.49
CA LYS A 81 -14.96 10.39 -8.19
C LYS A 81 -16.13 9.91 -9.05
N GLU A 82 -17.18 10.74 -9.22
CA GLU A 82 -18.33 10.43 -10.06
C GLU A 82 -17.96 10.28 -11.55
N GLN A 83 -17.08 11.15 -12.05
CA GLN A 83 -16.61 11.07 -13.45
C GLN A 83 -15.76 9.83 -13.69
N LEU A 84 -14.88 9.48 -12.75
CA LEU A 84 -14.04 8.27 -12.85
C LEU A 84 -14.87 7.00 -12.77
N LYS A 85 -15.93 6.94 -11.96
CA LYS A 85 -16.91 5.84 -11.99
C LYS A 85 -17.56 5.67 -13.37
N LYS A 86 -17.89 6.78 -14.06
CA LYS A 86 -18.49 6.76 -15.40
C LYS A 86 -17.53 6.25 -16.48
N ILE A 87 -16.23 6.43 -16.30
CA ILE A 87 -15.19 6.00 -17.25
C ILE A 87 -14.77 4.54 -17.01
N GLY A 88 -15.29 3.88 -15.95
CA GLY A 88 -14.97 2.48 -15.63
C GLY A 88 -13.54 2.28 -15.07
N GLY A 89 -12.92 3.34 -14.58
CA GLY A 89 -11.57 3.31 -14.03
C GLY A 89 -11.56 3.50 -12.51
N MET A 90 -10.63 2.85 -11.89
CA MET A 90 -10.14 2.88 -10.50
C MET A 90 -11.11 3.35 -9.41
N GLU A 91 -11.32 2.49 -8.41
CA GLU A 91 -11.93 2.85 -7.14
C GLU A 91 -10.95 3.72 -6.34
N PHE A 92 -11.38 4.94 -6.01
CA PHE A 92 -10.64 5.81 -5.11
C PHE A 92 -11.02 5.50 -3.67
N TYR A 93 -10.01 5.33 -2.83
CA TYR A 93 -10.20 5.21 -1.39
C TYR A 93 -10.67 6.54 -0.80
N ASP A 94 -11.71 6.46 0.04
CA ASP A 94 -12.18 7.64 0.76
C ASP A 94 -11.25 7.92 1.94
N VAL A 95 -10.61 9.09 1.90
CA VAL A 95 -9.87 9.63 3.04
C VAL A 95 -10.85 10.38 3.91
N ASN A 96 -10.92 10.03 5.19
CA ASN A 96 -11.70 10.75 6.17
C ASN A 96 -10.99 12.05 6.54
N PHE A 97 -11.68 13.18 6.40
CA PHE A 97 -11.21 14.45 6.91
C PHE A 97 -11.94 14.75 8.23
N SER A 98 -11.16 15.00 9.27
CA SER A 98 -11.68 15.59 10.50
C SER A 98 -11.23 17.04 10.60
N TYR A 99 -12.10 17.93 11.01
CA TYR A 99 -11.74 19.28 11.42
C TYR A 99 -12.37 19.57 12.78
N THR A 100 -11.64 20.30 13.60
CA THR A 100 -12.13 20.75 14.90
C THR A 100 -12.69 22.17 14.77
N ASP A 101 -13.92 22.35 15.15
CA ASP A 101 -14.49 23.68 15.35
C ASP A 101 -14.09 24.16 16.75
N ASN A 102 -13.16 25.13 16.81
CA ASN A 102 -12.64 25.63 18.08
C ASN A 102 -13.68 26.32 18.95
N ASP A 103 -14.87 26.63 18.44
CA ASP A 103 -15.91 27.31 19.21
C ASP A 103 -16.83 26.32 19.95
N SER A 104 -16.87 25.03 19.59
CA SER A 104 -17.77 24.04 20.19
C SER A 104 -17.08 22.87 20.88
N PHE A 105 -15.78 22.65 20.72
CA PHE A 105 -15.06 21.44 21.12
C PHE A 105 -15.68 20.13 20.61
N GLU A 106 -16.54 20.20 19.61
CA GLU A 106 -17.13 19.02 18.98
C GLU A 106 -16.29 18.60 17.77
N GLU A 107 -15.82 17.35 17.81
CA GLU A 107 -15.22 16.70 16.65
C GLU A 107 -16.34 16.30 15.67
N HIS A 108 -16.39 16.96 14.53
CA HIS A 108 -17.28 16.57 13.45
C HIS A 108 -16.60 15.56 12.56
N TYR A 109 -16.96 14.30 12.71
CA TYR A 109 -16.54 13.25 11.79
C TYR A 109 -17.50 13.22 10.59
N VAL A 110 -17.01 13.57 9.42
CA VAL A 110 -17.73 13.26 8.18
C VAL A 110 -17.43 11.81 7.85
N SER A 111 -18.27 10.90 8.34
CA SER A 111 -18.22 9.52 7.89
C SER A 111 -18.71 9.47 6.44
N VAL A 112 -17.80 9.24 5.52
CA VAL A 112 -18.19 8.83 4.17
C VAL A 112 -18.68 7.39 4.27
N PRO A 113 -19.89 7.05 3.74
CA PRO A 113 -20.38 5.69 3.81
C PRO A 113 -19.36 4.71 3.23
N GLU A 114 -19.08 3.65 3.97
CA GLU A 114 -18.27 2.51 3.52
C GLU A 114 -19.01 1.81 2.34
N GLN A 115 -18.99 2.42 1.18
CA GLN A 115 -19.42 1.74 -0.04
C GLN A 115 -18.18 1.41 -0.86
N GLY A 116 -17.73 0.18 -0.71
CA GLY A 116 -16.80 -0.47 -1.61
C GLY A 116 -15.33 -0.54 -1.18
N GLY A 117 -14.98 -0.04 0.00
CA GLY A 117 -13.64 -0.22 0.56
C GLY A 117 -13.60 -1.31 1.62
N GLY A 118 -13.84 -2.57 1.25
CA GLY A 118 -13.47 -3.67 2.13
C GLY A 118 -11.98 -3.57 2.47
N LYS A 119 -11.60 -4.06 3.66
CA LYS A 119 -10.18 -4.17 4.04
C LYS A 119 -9.41 -4.86 2.92
N LEU A 120 -8.25 -4.35 2.54
CA LEU A 120 -7.43 -4.92 1.46
C LEU A 120 -7.01 -6.36 1.79
N ILE A 121 -6.74 -6.61 3.08
CA ILE A 121 -6.46 -7.93 3.63
C ILE A 121 -7.76 -8.45 4.26
N PRO A 122 -8.43 -9.44 3.66
CA PRO A 122 -9.72 -9.92 4.13
C PRO A 122 -9.60 -10.66 5.48
N GLU A 123 -10.66 -10.58 6.29
CA GLU A 123 -10.73 -11.27 7.58
C GLU A 123 -11.01 -12.77 7.46
N GLY A 124 -11.58 -13.20 6.35
CA GLY A 124 -11.97 -14.59 6.11
C GLY A 124 -10.81 -15.52 5.77
N MET A 125 -11.11 -16.81 5.67
CA MET A 125 -10.13 -17.78 5.19
C MET A 125 -9.71 -17.44 3.75
N GLY A 126 -8.40 -17.31 3.57
CA GLY A 126 -7.80 -17.12 2.26
C GLY A 126 -7.84 -18.38 1.40
N LYS A 127 -7.13 -18.35 0.29
CA LYS A 127 -6.92 -19.50 -0.59
C LYS A 127 -5.45 -19.93 -0.53
N PRO A 128 -5.13 -21.22 -0.73
CA PRO A 128 -3.74 -21.64 -0.92
C PRO A 128 -3.09 -20.83 -2.07
N GLY A 129 -1.87 -20.38 -1.84
CA GLY A 129 -1.13 -19.55 -2.80
C GLY A 129 -1.44 -18.05 -2.77
N SER A 130 -2.40 -17.60 -1.95
CA SER A 130 -2.75 -16.19 -1.81
C SER A 130 -2.13 -15.60 -0.55
N VAL A 131 -1.25 -14.62 -0.69
CA VAL A 131 -0.57 -13.94 0.43
C VAL A 131 -0.59 -12.44 0.27
N TYR A 132 -0.45 -11.71 1.37
CA TYR A 132 -0.39 -10.26 1.41
C TYR A 132 0.92 -9.81 2.05
N THR A 133 1.51 -8.76 1.49
CA THR A 133 2.70 -8.10 2.04
C THR A 133 2.51 -6.59 2.01
N VAL A 134 3.14 -5.91 2.95
CA VAL A 134 3.21 -4.45 2.98
C VAL A 134 4.66 -4.06 2.87
N SER A 135 4.98 -3.21 1.92
CA SER A 135 6.36 -2.81 1.65
C SER A 135 6.44 -1.44 1.00
N LYS A 136 7.64 -0.88 1.02
CA LYS A 136 7.98 0.38 0.37
C LYS A 136 8.21 0.18 -1.12
N SER A 137 7.54 0.96 -1.95
CA SER A 137 7.74 1.00 -3.40
C SER A 137 8.97 1.81 -3.77
N LYS A 138 9.36 1.79 -5.05
CA LYS A 138 10.41 2.66 -5.59
C LYS A 138 10.12 4.14 -5.46
N THR A 139 8.86 4.52 -5.40
CA THR A 139 8.45 5.92 -5.21
C THR A 139 8.63 6.40 -3.76
N GLY A 140 8.99 5.51 -2.85
CA GLY A 140 9.11 5.78 -1.42
C GLY A 140 7.80 5.64 -0.65
N MET A 141 6.68 5.36 -1.33
CA MET A 141 5.39 5.11 -0.69
C MET A 141 5.33 3.67 -0.17
N ILE A 142 4.64 3.48 0.95
CA ILE A 142 4.42 2.16 1.54
C ILE A 142 2.99 1.73 1.22
N GLY A 143 2.83 0.51 0.75
CA GLY A 143 1.53 -0.01 0.37
C GLY A 143 1.39 -1.52 0.48
N CYS A 144 0.17 -1.99 0.28
CA CYS A 144 -0.21 -3.39 0.34
C CYS A 144 -0.16 -4.03 -1.06
N TYR A 145 0.42 -5.20 -1.12
CA TYR A 145 0.52 -6.03 -2.32
C TYR A 145 -0.08 -7.40 -2.06
N MET A 146 -0.79 -7.92 -3.06
CA MET A 146 -1.35 -9.26 -3.06
C MET A 146 -0.58 -10.13 -4.06
N LEU A 147 -0.27 -11.35 -3.66
CA LEU A 147 0.32 -12.37 -4.50
C LEU A 147 -0.65 -13.55 -4.60
N GLU A 148 -0.94 -13.99 -5.80
CA GLU A 148 -1.74 -15.18 -6.07
C GLU A 148 -0.93 -16.18 -6.88
N THR A 149 -0.75 -17.38 -6.34
CA THR A 149 0.04 -18.44 -6.98
C THR A 149 -0.84 -19.61 -7.38
N GLN A 150 -0.64 -20.07 -8.60
CA GLN A 150 -1.17 -21.33 -9.08
C GLN A 150 -0.03 -22.29 -9.41
N MET A 151 -0.22 -23.57 -9.11
CA MET A 151 0.71 -24.64 -9.41
C MET A 151 0.07 -25.59 -10.43
N MET A 152 0.87 -26.04 -11.39
CA MET A 152 0.46 -27.02 -12.41
C MET A 152 1.57 -28.03 -12.68
N PRO A 153 1.28 -29.20 -13.24
CA PRO A 153 2.30 -30.10 -13.76
C PRO A 153 3.16 -29.37 -14.80
N GLY A 154 4.49 -29.56 -14.75
CA GLY A 154 5.39 -28.82 -15.64
C GLY A 154 6.84 -29.27 -15.50
N ASN A 155 7.77 -28.38 -15.82
CA ASN A 155 9.21 -28.66 -15.87
C ASN A 155 10.03 -27.74 -14.93
N GLY A 156 9.40 -27.15 -13.92
CA GLY A 156 10.07 -26.27 -12.95
C GLY A 156 10.21 -24.83 -13.44
N LYS A 157 9.22 -24.32 -14.16
CA LYS A 157 9.17 -22.95 -14.63
C LYS A 157 8.44 -22.06 -13.63
N LEU A 158 8.99 -20.86 -13.40
CA LEU A 158 8.30 -19.76 -12.70
C LEU A 158 7.86 -18.71 -13.72
N THR A 159 6.59 -18.37 -13.73
CA THR A 159 6.02 -17.29 -14.55
C THR A 159 5.42 -16.24 -13.64
N CYS A 160 5.83 -14.98 -13.79
CA CYS A 160 5.35 -13.85 -13.01
C CYS A 160 4.55 -12.88 -13.88
N THR A 161 3.36 -12.49 -13.43
CA THR A 161 2.50 -11.51 -14.06
C THR A 161 2.22 -10.35 -13.09
N GLY A 162 1.86 -9.17 -13.62
CA GLY A 162 1.58 -8.01 -12.79
C GLY A 162 2.80 -7.31 -12.17
N ILE A 163 3.99 -7.89 -12.35
CA ILE A 163 5.23 -7.41 -11.70
C ILE A 163 5.83 -6.16 -12.38
N GLY A 164 5.33 -5.79 -13.56
CA GLY A 164 5.85 -4.66 -14.32
C GLY A 164 7.20 -4.93 -14.99
N SER A 165 7.83 -3.85 -15.47
CA SER A 165 9.13 -3.91 -16.18
C SER A 165 10.35 -3.76 -15.26
N GLY A 166 10.16 -3.44 -13.98
CA GLY A 166 11.22 -3.17 -13.02
C GLY A 166 12.19 -4.36 -12.86
N LYS A 167 13.47 -4.07 -12.78
CA LYS A 167 14.52 -5.09 -12.62
C LYS A 167 14.46 -5.71 -11.22
N GLU A 168 14.39 -4.89 -10.19
CA GLU A 168 14.41 -5.31 -8.78
C GLU A 168 13.24 -6.25 -8.40
N PRO A 169 11.98 -5.98 -8.76
CA PRO A 169 10.90 -6.93 -8.52
C PRO A 169 11.15 -8.29 -9.18
N LYS A 170 11.67 -8.30 -10.41
CA LYS A 170 12.00 -9.55 -11.12
C LYS A 170 13.15 -10.31 -10.46
N GLU A 171 14.17 -9.61 -9.99
CA GLU A 171 15.29 -10.22 -9.26
C GLU A 171 14.82 -10.83 -7.94
N ALA A 172 13.93 -10.16 -7.22
CA ALA A 172 13.36 -10.67 -5.98
C ALA A 172 12.59 -11.99 -6.18
N THR A 173 11.78 -12.08 -7.23
CA THR A 173 11.04 -13.32 -7.56
C THR A 173 11.98 -14.46 -7.94
N ASN A 174 13.02 -14.18 -8.70
CA ASN A 174 14.06 -15.16 -9.03
C ASN A 174 14.84 -15.59 -7.78
N THR A 175 15.14 -14.69 -6.87
CA THR A 175 15.78 -14.97 -5.58
C THR A 175 14.96 -15.98 -4.79
N ALA A 176 13.64 -15.76 -4.66
CA ALA A 176 12.73 -16.68 -3.96
C ALA A 176 12.73 -18.07 -4.59
N PHE A 177 12.61 -18.15 -5.90
CA PHE A 177 12.54 -19.44 -6.60
C PHE A 177 13.88 -20.19 -6.58
N ASN A 178 15.00 -19.50 -6.70
CA ASN A 178 16.32 -20.10 -6.58
C ASN A 178 16.59 -20.57 -5.14
N TYR A 179 16.17 -19.80 -4.14
CA TYR A 179 16.24 -20.24 -2.76
C TYR A 179 15.43 -21.53 -2.54
N LEU A 180 14.22 -21.59 -3.08
CA LEU A 180 13.37 -22.78 -2.99
C LEU A 180 13.99 -23.99 -3.68
N LYS A 181 14.60 -23.82 -4.87
CA LYS A 181 15.33 -24.91 -5.56
C LYS A 181 16.46 -25.47 -4.71
N ALA A 182 17.19 -24.61 -4.00
CA ALA A 182 18.32 -25.02 -3.18
C ALA A 182 17.91 -25.60 -1.82
N ASN A 183 16.82 -25.11 -1.22
CA ASN A 183 16.47 -25.37 0.16
C ASN A 183 15.05 -25.97 0.36
N GLY A 184 14.30 -26.25 -0.70
CA GLY A 184 12.91 -26.72 -0.62
C GLY A 184 12.72 -27.97 0.26
N ASN A 185 13.68 -28.88 0.26
CA ASN A 185 13.65 -30.08 1.09
C ASN A 185 13.66 -29.79 2.60
N ARG A 186 14.18 -28.61 3.01
CA ARG A 186 14.13 -28.17 4.43
C ARG A 186 12.74 -27.69 4.83
N ILE A 187 11.92 -27.30 3.85
CA ILE A 187 10.54 -26.88 4.08
C ILE A 187 9.64 -28.12 4.01
N SER A 188 9.66 -28.82 2.88
CA SER A 188 8.91 -30.07 2.70
C SER A 188 9.40 -30.83 1.48
N GLY A 189 9.51 -32.16 1.61
CA GLY A 189 9.76 -33.04 0.46
C GLY A 189 8.62 -33.09 -0.56
N GLN A 190 7.47 -32.52 -0.28
CA GLN A 190 6.34 -32.46 -1.21
C GLN A 190 6.47 -31.32 -2.22
N ILE A 191 7.33 -30.35 -1.97
CA ILE A 191 7.53 -29.20 -2.86
C ILE A 191 8.47 -29.62 -4.00
N SER A 192 7.96 -29.59 -5.23
CA SER A 192 8.76 -29.87 -6.43
C SER A 192 8.97 -28.61 -7.24
N THR A 193 10.24 -28.33 -7.52
CA THR A 193 10.67 -27.27 -8.44
C THR A 193 11.16 -27.81 -9.77
N THR A 194 10.95 -29.08 -10.04
CA THR A 194 11.39 -29.77 -11.28
C THR A 194 10.23 -30.37 -12.08
N THR A 195 9.15 -30.79 -11.40
CA THR A 195 7.99 -31.42 -12.04
C THR A 195 6.73 -30.57 -11.96
N LYS A 196 6.82 -29.40 -11.36
CA LYS A 196 5.73 -28.43 -11.21
C LYS A 196 6.16 -27.06 -11.72
N ASP A 197 5.27 -26.43 -12.46
CA ASP A 197 5.38 -25.01 -12.83
C ASP A 197 4.53 -24.17 -11.90
N TYR A 198 4.97 -22.94 -11.70
CA TYR A 198 4.29 -21.97 -10.84
C TYR A 198 4.01 -20.69 -11.61
N ILE A 199 2.78 -20.20 -11.51
CA ILE A 199 2.38 -18.90 -12.05
C ILE A 199 1.98 -18.02 -10.87
N ILE A 200 2.60 -16.85 -10.76
CA ILE A 200 2.31 -15.88 -9.71
C ILE A 200 1.83 -14.59 -10.35
N ASN A 201 0.68 -14.10 -9.89
CA ASN A 201 0.19 -12.76 -10.18
C ASN A 201 0.48 -11.84 -9.01
N TYR A 202 1.11 -10.69 -9.28
CA TYR A 202 1.40 -9.64 -8.32
C TYR A 202 0.46 -8.48 -8.56
N GLN A 203 -0.22 -8.05 -7.51
CA GLN A 203 -1.16 -6.95 -7.56
C GLN A 203 -0.75 -5.87 -6.57
N ASP A 204 -0.50 -4.68 -7.09
CA ASP A 204 -0.37 -3.45 -6.31
C ASP A 204 -1.78 -2.99 -5.94
N MET A 205 -2.16 -3.17 -4.68
CA MET A 205 -3.53 -2.93 -4.21
C MET A 205 -3.90 -1.44 -4.14
N GLN A 206 -2.91 -0.55 -4.16
CA GLN A 206 -3.09 0.88 -3.97
C GLN A 206 -2.56 1.73 -5.13
N GLY A 207 -1.99 1.12 -6.16
CA GLY A 207 -1.50 1.79 -7.35
C GLY A 207 -0.27 2.69 -7.11
N ILE A 208 0.56 2.35 -6.14
CA ILE A 208 1.76 3.14 -5.76
C ILE A 208 3.04 2.73 -6.51
N GLY A 209 2.95 1.73 -7.36
CA GLY A 209 4.09 1.12 -8.03
C GLY A 209 4.64 -0.11 -7.31
N MET A 210 5.31 -0.99 -8.06
CA MET A 210 5.80 -2.27 -7.54
C MET A 210 6.99 -2.07 -6.60
N THR A 211 7.12 -2.95 -5.61
CA THR A 211 8.25 -3.01 -4.67
C THR A 211 9.32 -4.01 -5.15
N GLY A 212 10.57 -3.83 -4.71
CA GLY A 212 11.64 -4.82 -4.84
C GLY A 212 11.64 -5.88 -3.73
N ASN A 213 10.87 -5.70 -2.66
CA ASN A 213 10.86 -6.57 -1.48
C ASN A 213 9.81 -7.67 -1.61
N LEU A 214 10.00 -8.58 -2.56
CA LEU A 214 9.04 -9.63 -2.92
C LEU A 214 9.58 -11.05 -2.72
N ALA A 215 10.85 -11.24 -2.35
CA ALA A 215 11.42 -12.58 -2.29
C ALA A 215 10.75 -13.44 -1.20
N LEU A 216 10.63 -12.92 0.03
CA LEU A 216 9.98 -13.68 1.10
C LEU A 216 8.48 -13.94 0.85
N PRO A 217 7.65 -12.96 0.52
CA PRO A 217 6.24 -13.22 0.21
C PRO A 217 6.07 -14.16 -1.00
N THR A 218 6.93 -14.07 -2.00
CA THR A 218 6.95 -15.01 -3.14
C THR A 218 7.24 -16.45 -2.70
N LEU A 219 8.25 -16.63 -1.85
CA LEU A 219 8.59 -17.96 -1.28
C LEU A 219 7.40 -18.56 -0.55
N ILE A 220 6.75 -17.78 0.32
CA ILE A 220 5.59 -18.23 1.11
C ILE A 220 4.41 -18.55 0.19
N ALA A 221 4.15 -17.73 -0.83
CA ALA A 221 3.08 -17.96 -1.80
C ALA A 221 3.27 -19.27 -2.59
N ILE A 222 4.49 -19.55 -3.06
CA ILE A 222 4.81 -20.80 -3.75
C ILE A 222 4.63 -21.98 -2.81
N CYS A 223 5.16 -21.93 -1.59
CA CYS A 223 5.03 -23.01 -0.62
C CYS A 223 3.57 -23.26 -0.23
N SER A 224 2.79 -22.21 -0.05
CA SER A 224 1.35 -22.29 0.22
C SER A 224 0.62 -23.04 -0.92
N ALA A 225 0.86 -22.66 -2.18
CA ALA A 225 0.28 -23.33 -3.33
C ALA A 225 0.74 -24.80 -3.45
N ALA A 226 2.05 -25.03 -3.29
CA ALA A 226 2.63 -26.38 -3.42
C ALA A 226 2.13 -27.35 -2.38
N LEU A 227 1.93 -26.89 -1.15
CA LEU A 227 1.44 -27.69 -0.02
C LEU A 227 -0.10 -27.71 0.07
N GLY A 228 -0.81 -26.92 -0.72
CA GLY A 228 -2.26 -26.76 -0.61
C GLY A 228 -2.69 -26.19 0.75
N LYS A 229 -1.81 -25.44 1.43
CA LYS A 229 -2.05 -24.87 2.76
C LYS A 229 -2.40 -23.40 2.64
N THR A 230 -3.52 -23.02 3.23
CA THR A 230 -3.95 -21.61 3.31
C THR A 230 -3.10 -20.87 4.33
N PRO A 231 -2.56 -19.70 4.01
CA PRO A 231 -1.91 -18.84 5.00
C PRO A 231 -2.88 -18.44 6.12
N LEU A 232 -2.33 -18.07 7.27
CA LEU A 232 -3.13 -17.56 8.39
C LEU A 232 -3.99 -16.38 7.91
N ASN A 233 -5.23 -16.33 8.38
CA ASN A 233 -6.17 -15.26 8.03
C ASN A 233 -5.71 -13.91 8.59
N SER A 234 -5.99 -12.84 7.87
CA SER A 234 -5.64 -11.46 8.20
C SER A 234 -4.13 -11.26 8.45
N LEU A 235 -3.29 -12.01 7.73
CA LEU A 235 -1.83 -11.98 7.86
C LEU A 235 -1.20 -11.03 6.84
N ALA A 236 -0.37 -10.10 7.32
CA ALA A 236 0.59 -9.37 6.51
C ALA A 236 1.99 -9.97 6.71
N ILE A 237 2.68 -10.27 5.62
CA ILE A 237 4.05 -10.77 5.62
C ILE A 237 4.98 -9.58 5.47
N LEU A 238 5.92 -9.40 6.42
CA LEU A 238 6.90 -8.33 6.39
C LEU A 238 8.33 -8.89 6.41
N GLY A 239 9.24 -8.11 5.88
CA GLY A 239 10.66 -8.44 5.77
C GLY A 239 11.02 -9.07 4.44
N GLU A 240 12.29 -9.34 4.27
CA GLU A 240 12.87 -9.81 3.01
C GLU A 240 13.96 -10.84 3.29
N ILE A 241 14.30 -11.63 2.28
CA ILE A 241 15.41 -12.58 2.32
C ILE A 241 16.38 -12.35 1.16
N SER A 242 17.67 -12.57 1.44
CA SER A 242 18.68 -12.69 0.38
C SER A 242 18.63 -14.08 -0.27
N ILE A 243 19.38 -14.26 -1.35
CA ILE A 243 19.50 -15.57 -2.03
C ILE A 243 20.08 -16.67 -1.11
N GLY A 244 20.86 -16.30 -0.11
CA GLY A 244 21.39 -17.21 0.90
C GLY A 244 20.46 -17.43 2.10
N GLY A 245 19.28 -16.80 2.12
CA GLY A 245 18.32 -16.90 3.22
C GLY A 245 18.59 -15.94 4.38
N THR A 246 19.52 -14.99 4.24
CA THR A 246 19.75 -13.96 5.26
C THR A 246 18.51 -13.07 5.37
N LEU A 247 18.04 -12.89 6.60
CA LEU A 247 16.88 -12.04 6.88
C LEU A 247 17.26 -10.56 6.77
N ILE A 248 16.45 -9.81 6.05
CA ILE A 248 16.57 -8.36 5.89
C ILE A 248 15.44 -7.71 6.67
N LYS A 249 15.79 -6.77 7.54
CA LYS A 249 14.83 -6.09 8.39
C LYS A 249 13.86 -5.20 7.58
N VAL A 250 12.73 -4.88 8.20
CA VAL A 250 11.73 -3.98 7.63
C VAL A 250 12.22 -2.54 7.76
N ASP A 251 12.21 -1.82 6.64
CA ASP A 251 12.41 -0.37 6.64
C ASP A 251 11.17 0.36 7.15
N GLU A 252 11.38 1.48 7.86
CA GLU A 252 10.31 2.34 8.36
C GLU A 252 9.20 1.54 9.06
N LEU A 253 9.58 0.72 10.06
CA LEU A 253 8.69 -0.25 10.69
C LEU A 253 7.38 0.36 11.20
N ALA A 254 7.42 1.54 11.83
CA ALA A 254 6.22 2.20 12.34
C ALA A 254 5.24 2.54 11.22
N SER A 255 5.72 3.15 10.14
CA SER A 255 4.89 3.48 8.96
C SER A 255 4.36 2.22 8.27
N THR A 256 5.19 1.17 8.18
CA THR A 256 4.78 -0.11 7.58
C THR A 256 3.69 -0.79 8.40
N LEU A 257 3.80 -0.80 9.73
CA LEU A 257 2.76 -1.33 10.62
C LEU A 257 1.47 -0.51 10.55
N GLN A 258 1.57 0.82 10.41
CA GLN A 258 0.38 1.65 10.22
C GLN A 258 -0.37 1.25 8.94
N VAL A 259 0.34 1.06 7.83
CA VAL A 259 -0.27 0.60 6.56
C VAL A 259 -0.85 -0.81 6.71
N CYS A 260 -0.21 -1.71 7.47
CA CYS A 260 -0.78 -3.03 7.79
C CYS A 260 -2.13 -2.91 8.51
N LEU A 261 -2.23 -2.02 9.50
CA LEU A 261 -3.47 -1.78 10.24
C LEU A 261 -4.56 -1.24 9.33
N ASP A 262 -4.24 -0.21 8.55
CA ASP A 262 -5.17 0.43 7.62
C ASP A 262 -5.65 -0.54 6.53
N SER A 263 -4.78 -1.47 6.12
CA SER A 263 -5.09 -2.54 5.17
C SER A 263 -5.92 -3.69 5.75
N GLY A 264 -6.12 -3.71 7.06
CA GLY A 264 -6.95 -4.72 7.74
C GLY A 264 -6.21 -5.93 8.27
N ALA A 265 -4.87 -5.91 8.35
CA ALA A 265 -4.10 -6.95 8.99
C ALA A 265 -4.41 -7.02 10.49
N LYS A 266 -4.53 -8.24 11.01
CA LYS A 266 -4.63 -8.51 12.45
C LYS A 266 -3.41 -9.27 12.97
N LYS A 267 -2.70 -9.95 12.07
CA LYS A 267 -1.47 -10.68 12.32
C LYS A 267 -0.38 -10.13 11.41
N VAL A 268 0.81 -10.02 11.95
CA VAL A 268 1.99 -9.56 11.21
C VAL A 268 3.12 -10.56 11.40
N LEU A 269 3.60 -11.11 10.31
CA LEU A 269 4.81 -11.94 10.29
C LEU A 269 6.02 -11.04 10.13
N LEU A 270 6.90 -11.00 11.13
CA LEU A 270 7.98 -10.03 11.27
C LEU A 270 9.33 -10.71 11.47
N PRO A 271 10.41 -10.34 10.75
CA PRO A 271 11.72 -10.91 10.99
C PRO A 271 12.24 -10.50 12.37
N ILE A 272 12.90 -11.43 13.05
CA ILE A 272 13.49 -11.16 14.39
C ILE A 272 14.50 -10.01 14.35
N THR A 273 15.11 -9.76 13.21
CA THR A 273 16.01 -8.63 12.98
C THR A 273 15.35 -7.26 13.14
N SER A 274 14.03 -7.19 13.03
CA SER A 274 13.24 -5.97 13.24
C SER A 274 12.74 -5.81 14.68
N ALA A 275 12.96 -6.77 15.57
CA ALA A 275 12.46 -6.72 16.95
C ALA A 275 13.02 -5.52 17.73
N GLY A 276 14.27 -5.14 17.47
CA GLY A 276 14.90 -3.97 18.11
C GLY A 276 14.24 -2.63 17.74
N ASP A 277 13.64 -2.56 16.55
CA ASP A 277 13.00 -1.34 16.05
C ASP A 277 11.58 -1.14 16.63
N LEU A 278 11.00 -2.17 17.28
CA LEU A 278 9.68 -2.06 17.93
C LEU A 278 9.63 -1.02 19.06
N GLY A 279 10.76 -0.73 19.68
CA GLY A 279 10.85 0.33 20.70
C GLY A 279 10.56 1.74 20.14
N THR A 280 10.63 1.91 18.82
CA THR A 280 10.33 3.18 18.13
C THR A 280 8.88 3.25 17.63
N VAL A 281 8.11 2.16 17.74
CA VAL A 281 6.72 2.08 17.30
C VAL A 281 5.79 2.44 18.46
N PRO A 282 4.73 3.25 18.23
CA PRO A 282 3.72 3.51 19.24
C PRO A 282 3.13 2.21 19.83
N SER A 283 2.95 2.18 21.16
CA SER A 283 2.53 0.97 21.87
C SER A 283 1.12 0.51 21.51
N ASP A 284 0.22 1.43 21.21
CA ASP A 284 -1.13 1.16 20.72
C ASP A 284 -1.12 0.50 19.34
N LEU A 285 -0.22 0.92 18.46
CA LEU A 285 -0.02 0.31 17.14
C LEU A 285 0.55 -1.12 17.27
N VAL A 286 1.55 -1.32 18.14
CA VAL A 286 2.07 -2.67 18.42
C VAL A 286 1.00 -3.57 19.00
N GLY A 287 0.19 -3.04 19.93
CA GLY A 287 -0.91 -3.77 20.58
C GLY A 287 -2.09 -4.12 19.66
N ALA A 288 -2.18 -3.50 18.49
CA ALA A 288 -3.23 -3.77 17.50
C ALA A 288 -3.05 -5.13 16.79
N PHE A 289 -1.88 -5.74 16.86
CA PHE A 289 -1.54 -6.95 16.12
C PHE A 289 -1.16 -8.14 17.02
N SER A 290 -1.39 -9.35 16.50
CA SER A 290 -0.65 -10.53 16.90
C SER A 290 0.66 -10.58 16.09
N LEU A 291 1.78 -10.19 16.70
CA LEU A 291 3.09 -10.22 16.07
C LEU A 291 3.66 -11.65 16.11
N ILE A 292 4.06 -12.15 14.95
CA ILE A 292 4.63 -13.49 14.77
C ILE A 292 6.07 -13.30 14.24
N PHE A 293 7.05 -13.62 15.07
CA PHE A 293 8.45 -13.50 14.70
C PHE A 293 8.98 -14.74 14.02
N TYR A 294 9.87 -14.56 13.05
CA TYR A 294 10.62 -15.65 12.41
C TYR A 294 12.12 -15.34 12.38
N SER A 295 12.92 -16.39 12.48
CA SER A 295 14.39 -16.35 12.53
C SER A 295 15.05 -17.00 11.31
N SER A 296 14.28 -17.61 10.42
CA SER A 296 14.74 -18.19 9.15
C SER A 296 13.63 -18.14 8.10
N ALA A 297 14.02 -18.30 6.84
CA ALA A 297 13.05 -18.34 5.74
C ALA A 297 12.09 -19.54 5.88
N GLU A 298 12.59 -20.69 6.30
CA GLU A 298 11.79 -21.90 6.55
C GLU A 298 10.78 -21.67 7.68
N GLU A 299 11.22 -21.07 8.78
CA GLU A 299 10.34 -20.73 9.90
C GLU A 299 9.25 -19.74 9.49
N ALA A 300 9.60 -18.78 8.63
CA ALA A 300 8.61 -17.83 8.07
C ALA A 300 7.50 -18.56 7.31
N VAL A 301 7.87 -19.54 6.49
CA VAL A 301 6.89 -20.38 5.76
C VAL A 301 6.01 -21.17 6.75
N PHE A 302 6.60 -21.84 7.72
CA PHE A 302 5.83 -22.65 8.70
C PHE A 302 4.85 -21.78 9.49
N LYS A 303 5.31 -20.67 10.01
CA LYS A 303 4.46 -19.74 10.79
C LYS A 303 3.39 -19.06 9.96
N ALA A 304 3.70 -18.70 8.72
CA ALA A 304 2.70 -18.11 7.81
C ALA A 304 1.59 -19.12 7.46
N LEU A 305 1.92 -20.40 7.34
CA LEU A 305 0.97 -21.46 7.00
C LEU A 305 0.35 -22.15 8.22
N GLY A 306 0.73 -21.76 9.44
CA GLY A 306 0.25 -22.37 10.67
C GLY A 306 0.58 -23.86 10.76
N VAL A 307 1.73 -24.27 10.23
CA VAL A 307 2.26 -25.64 10.37
C VAL A 307 3.43 -25.62 11.34
N GLU A 308 3.41 -26.52 12.30
CA GLU A 308 4.49 -26.76 13.27
C GLU A 308 5.49 -27.81 12.75
#